data_9b342bde9e929fdf82b7f64cfcdc0389
#
_entry.id   9b342bde9e929fdf82b7f64cfcdc0389
#
_cell.length_a   1.000
_cell.length_b   1.000
_cell.length_c   1.000
_cell.angle_alpha   90.00
_cell.angle_beta   90.00
_cell.angle_gamma   90.00
#
_symmetry.space_group_name_H-M   'P 1'
#
loop_
_entity.id
_entity.type
_entity.pdbx_description
1 polymer ?
#
loop_
_entity_poly.entity_id
_entity_poly.type
_entity_poly.pdbx_seq_one_letter_code
_entity_poly.pdbx_strand_id
1 'polypeptide(L)'
;MKYKDKEYVLSKDDITNIWIALNCESALNNNKEIIVKVKEKRKIDKTFPARNKITCALEQIENVLDYLNYDYEFKPTHNQRNAFDFIEFLNCEYIVVHSIDTLAKIFEVSTEDITDNRDCFSGFAYGDGNDGEVFEYIRSLCAVHPTDTSMHPTVHKAGEFDCCSRIVWDGIGCVDQRDLTAIVYPSEEGGEEEYIGIKVEPFILYLNKWISLMDNIKEHIYSFAENEKERLRGEAILEPESFANYIEYIDNLHKEYQRRVGEEHENLFEEYKLAFQVHFDNDKTEKMKECYKTAIKYMFGFLHKQMQEMNKECYTGIKGLPNNVETNLFYELYQPIEGRSRFSNERSAFSYVHNLNSSHPYDVYHARQVLNTIKPLVNKYVEFNNTESQKETNLLLQIATYFDALKQDGYINRSIPNTIEYRGHFYSAEKM
;
A
#
# COMPACT_ATOMS: atom_id res chain seq x y z
N MET A 1 17.01 10.33 22.56
CA MET A 1 18.43 9.94 22.66
C MET A 1 19.23 11.03 23.37
N LYS A 2 20.15 10.64 24.24
CA LYS A 2 21.00 11.60 24.98
C LYS A 2 22.47 11.35 24.69
N TYR A 3 23.18 12.42 24.44
CA TYR A 3 24.64 12.40 24.28
C TYR A 3 25.27 13.58 25.01
N LYS A 4 26.11 13.27 25.99
CA LYS A 4 26.61 14.27 26.96
C LYS A 4 25.43 15.00 27.63
N ASP A 5 25.47 16.31 27.70
CA ASP A 5 24.40 17.12 28.29
C ASP A 5 23.33 17.58 27.28
N LYS A 6 23.38 17.03 26.04
CA LYS A 6 22.45 17.37 24.96
C LYS A 6 21.43 16.26 24.76
N GLU A 7 20.19 16.64 24.53
CA GLU A 7 19.13 15.76 24.10
C GLU A 7 18.87 15.95 22.60
N TYR A 8 18.86 14.84 21.88
CA TYR A 8 18.56 14.79 20.46
C TYR A 8 17.24 14.06 20.26
N VAL A 9 16.26 14.75 19.68
CA VAL A 9 14.97 14.16 19.29
C VAL A 9 15.05 13.82 17.80
N LEU A 10 14.92 12.52 17.50
CA LEU A 10 14.85 12.05 16.13
C LEU A 10 13.36 12.08 15.73
N SER A 11 12.98 13.01 14.85
CA SER A 11 11.57 13.19 14.46
C SER A 11 11.05 11.96 13.72
N LYS A 12 9.81 11.60 14.05
CA LYS A 12 9.02 10.55 13.36
C LYS A 12 7.88 11.13 12.53
N ASP A 13 7.70 12.45 12.55
CA ASP A 13 6.55 13.08 11.91
C ASP A 13 6.53 12.81 10.41
N ASP A 14 7.69 12.81 9.77
CA ASP A 14 7.83 12.56 8.34
C ASP A 14 7.48 11.12 7.96
N ILE A 15 7.74 10.14 8.83
CA ILE A 15 7.35 8.74 8.61
C ILE A 15 5.83 8.63 8.57
N THR A 16 5.15 9.22 9.56
CA THR A 16 3.69 9.26 9.61
C THR A 16 3.11 9.95 8.38
N ASN A 17 3.71 11.06 7.96
CA ASN A 17 3.30 11.79 6.76
C ASN A 17 3.48 10.97 5.48
N ILE A 18 4.56 10.19 5.37
CA ILE A 18 4.78 9.27 4.24
C ILE A 18 3.74 8.15 4.25
N TRP A 19 3.42 7.55 5.40
CA TRP A 19 2.35 6.57 5.50
C TRP A 19 1.00 7.12 5.05
N ILE A 20 0.69 8.36 5.43
CA ILE A 20 -0.53 9.06 4.99
C ILE A 20 -0.49 9.25 3.47
N ALA A 21 0.61 9.75 2.92
CA ALA A 21 0.76 9.96 1.48
C ALA A 21 0.57 8.66 0.68
N LEU A 22 1.21 7.57 1.10
CA LEU A 22 1.10 6.26 0.46
C LEU A 22 -0.32 5.68 0.54
N ASN A 23 -1.01 5.87 1.67
CA ASN A 23 -2.38 5.38 1.85
C ASN A 23 -3.41 6.22 1.09
N CYS A 24 -3.18 7.53 0.93
CA CYS A 24 -4.03 8.39 0.12
C CYS A 24 -3.89 8.14 -1.38
N GLU A 25 -2.75 7.59 -1.80
CA GLU A 25 -2.40 7.35 -3.20
C GLU A 25 -2.38 5.85 -3.50
N SER A 26 -3.56 5.22 -3.46
CA SER A 26 -3.72 3.77 -3.69
C SER A 26 -3.15 3.29 -5.05
N ALA A 27 -3.13 4.17 -6.06
CA ALA A 27 -2.51 3.90 -7.35
C ALA A 27 -1.01 3.57 -7.26
N LEU A 28 -0.29 4.06 -6.23
CA LEU A 28 1.12 3.77 -6.01
C LEU A 28 1.36 2.35 -5.50
N ASN A 29 0.41 1.76 -4.81
CA ASN A 29 0.56 0.46 -4.17
C ASN A 29 0.74 -0.69 -5.17
N ASN A 30 0.21 -0.54 -6.40
CA ASN A 30 0.24 -1.55 -7.45
C ASN A 30 0.96 -1.09 -8.72
N ASN A 31 1.67 0.03 -8.67
CA ASN A 31 2.32 0.59 -9.84
C ASN A 31 3.45 -0.32 -10.35
N LYS A 32 3.26 -0.88 -11.55
CA LYS A 32 4.23 -1.76 -12.20
C LYS A 32 5.57 -1.08 -12.48
N GLU A 33 5.57 0.24 -12.74
CA GLU A 33 6.79 0.98 -13.03
C GLU A 33 7.71 1.09 -11.82
N ILE A 34 7.17 1.31 -10.61
CA ILE A 34 7.96 1.24 -9.38
C ILE A 34 8.60 -0.14 -9.22
N ILE A 35 7.83 -1.20 -9.49
CA ILE A 35 8.32 -2.58 -9.46
C ILE A 35 9.45 -2.79 -10.46
N VAL A 36 9.31 -2.28 -11.68
CA VAL A 36 10.34 -2.39 -12.74
C VAL A 36 11.61 -1.65 -12.34
N LYS A 37 11.51 -0.39 -11.91
CA LYS A 37 12.65 0.41 -11.48
C LYS A 37 13.43 -0.23 -10.32
N VAL A 38 12.72 -0.81 -9.34
CA VAL A 38 13.36 -1.54 -8.24
C VAL A 38 14.07 -2.80 -8.73
N LYS A 39 13.52 -3.51 -9.74
CA LYS A 39 14.14 -4.67 -10.35
C LYS A 39 15.41 -4.33 -11.11
N GLU A 40 15.35 -3.35 -12.00
CA GLU A 40 16.48 -2.94 -12.85
C GLU A 40 17.67 -2.52 -12.02
N LYS A 41 17.48 -1.70 -11.00
CA LYS A 41 18.56 -1.23 -10.12
C LYS A 41 19.22 -2.34 -9.30
N ARG A 42 18.52 -3.43 -8.99
CA ARG A 42 19.03 -4.51 -8.14
C ARG A 42 19.42 -5.79 -8.86
N LYS A 43 19.21 -5.89 -10.17
CA LYS A 43 19.42 -7.13 -10.96
C LYS A 43 18.71 -8.34 -10.33
N ILE A 44 17.50 -8.13 -9.82
CA ILE A 44 16.72 -9.17 -9.15
C ILE A 44 15.71 -9.73 -10.13
N ASP A 45 15.80 -11.02 -10.45
CA ASP A 45 14.87 -11.72 -11.35
C ASP A 45 13.46 -11.94 -10.76
N LYS A 46 13.29 -11.73 -9.45
CA LYS A 46 12.01 -11.93 -8.77
C LYS A 46 11.22 -10.63 -8.69
N THR A 47 9.96 -10.70 -9.12
CA THR A 47 8.97 -9.64 -8.86
C THR A 47 8.58 -9.67 -7.39
N PHE A 48 8.99 -8.65 -6.62
CA PHE A 48 8.25 -8.41 -5.40
C PHE A 48 7.47 -7.10 -5.49
N PRO A 49 6.35 -7.03 -4.77
CA PRO A 49 5.59 -5.80 -4.69
C PRO A 49 6.48 -4.68 -4.13
N ALA A 50 6.54 -3.55 -4.82
CA ALA A 50 7.25 -2.37 -4.32
C ALA A 50 6.72 -1.96 -2.94
N ARG A 51 5.41 -2.13 -2.72
CA ARG A 51 4.75 -1.93 -1.44
C ARG A 51 5.47 -2.62 -0.28
N ASN A 52 5.76 -3.92 -0.40
CA ASN A 52 6.39 -4.66 0.71
C ASN A 52 7.77 -4.10 1.05
N LYS A 53 8.50 -3.60 0.05
CA LYS A 53 9.80 -3.01 0.27
C LYS A 53 9.73 -1.64 0.93
N ILE A 54 8.78 -0.82 0.48
CA ILE A 54 8.50 0.49 1.08
C ILE A 54 8.04 0.30 2.52
N THR A 55 7.07 -0.59 2.75
CA THR A 55 6.57 -0.94 4.09
C THR A 55 7.71 -1.40 5.01
N CYS A 56 8.54 -2.35 4.55
CA CYS A 56 9.65 -2.85 5.34
C CYS A 56 10.65 -1.74 5.69
N ALA A 57 10.97 -0.85 4.75
CA ALA A 57 11.88 0.27 5.00
C ALA A 57 11.31 1.24 6.05
N LEU A 58 10.02 1.61 5.92
CA LEU A 58 9.36 2.51 6.88
C LEU A 58 9.25 1.91 8.28
N GLU A 59 8.87 0.63 8.38
CA GLU A 59 8.80 -0.08 9.66
C GLU A 59 10.17 -0.19 10.34
N GLN A 60 11.24 -0.43 9.56
CA GLN A 60 12.59 -0.46 10.10
C GLN A 60 13.02 0.90 10.63
N ILE A 61 12.76 1.99 9.88
CA ILE A 61 13.06 3.35 10.34
C ILE A 61 12.29 3.62 11.64
N GLU A 62 10.98 3.37 11.67
CA GLU A 62 10.13 3.63 12.83
C GLU A 62 10.62 2.89 14.07
N ASN A 63 10.86 1.58 13.95
CA ASN A 63 11.31 0.76 15.07
C ASN A 63 12.66 1.21 15.63
N VAL A 64 13.60 1.57 14.76
CA VAL A 64 14.93 2.05 15.19
C VAL A 64 14.85 3.43 15.83
N LEU A 65 14.06 4.35 15.27
CA LEU A 65 13.89 5.68 15.86
C LEU A 65 13.16 5.59 17.22
N ASP A 66 12.20 4.69 17.38
CA ASP A 66 11.58 4.41 18.68
C ASP A 66 12.60 3.93 19.69
N TYR A 67 13.44 2.96 19.29
CA TYR A 67 14.49 2.45 20.13
C TYR A 67 15.49 3.53 20.54
N LEU A 68 15.97 4.34 19.60
CA LEU A 68 16.93 5.41 19.87
C LEU A 68 16.33 6.57 20.68
N ASN A 69 15.03 6.87 20.54
CA ASN A 69 14.36 7.91 21.29
C ASN A 69 14.00 7.48 22.73
N TYR A 70 13.84 6.16 22.94
CA TYR A 70 13.48 5.61 24.24
C TYR A 70 14.73 5.27 25.04
N ASP A 71 15.14 6.14 25.96
CA ASP A 71 16.23 5.93 26.92
C ASP A 71 17.63 5.58 26.36
N TYR A 72 17.88 5.79 25.03
CA TYR A 72 19.22 5.60 24.51
C TYR A 72 20.12 6.73 24.96
N GLU A 73 21.16 6.43 25.73
CA GLU A 73 22.08 7.39 26.32
C GLU A 73 23.53 6.94 26.17
N PHE A 74 24.34 7.74 25.49
CA PHE A 74 25.80 7.58 25.54
C PHE A 74 26.34 8.12 26.85
N LYS A 75 26.63 7.23 27.80
CA LYS A 75 27.23 7.62 29.06
C LYS A 75 28.75 7.60 28.96
N PRO A 76 29.43 8.70 29.21
CA PRO A 76 30.88 8.76 29.22
C PRO A 76 31.43 8.04 30.47
N THR A 77 31.29 6.75 30.53
CA THR A 77 31.86 5.90 31.57
C THR A 77 33.09 5.22 30.99
N HIS A 78 34.19 5.20 31.74
CA HIS A 78 35.46 4.64 31.33
C HIS A 78 35.49 3.11 31.21
N ASN A 79 34.47 2.51 30.59
CA ASN A 79 34.43 1.08 30.43
C ASN A 79 34.09 0.66 28.99
N GLN A 80 34.45 -0.58 28.65
CA GLN A 80 34.25 -1.13 27.32
C GLN A 80 32.78 -1.13 26.87
N ARG A 81 31.83 -0.96 27.79
CA ARG A 81 30.39 -0.92 27.46
C ARG A 81 30.09 0.22 26.48
N ASN A 82 30.73 1.35 26.63
CA ASN A 82 30.49 2.51 25.75
C ASN A 82 30.94 2.27 24.31
N ALA A 83 31.95 1.43 24.09
CA ALA A 83 32.35 1.02 22.75
C ALA A 83 31.24 0.15 22.13
N PHE A 84 30.63 -0.75 22.89
CA PHE A 84 29.51 -1.55 22.40
C PHE A 84 28.22 -0.74 22.20
N ASP A 85 27.94 0.23 23.07
CA ASP A 85 26.83 1.17 22.88
C ASP A 85 27.01 1.95 21.55
N PHE A 86 28.24 2.36 21.22
CA PHE A 86 28.53 3.01 19.94
C PHE A 86 28.37 2.06 18.74
N ILE A 87 28.84 0.81 18.84
CA ILE A 87 28.64 -0.21 17.79
C ILE A 87 27.15 -0.45 17.56
N GLU A 88 26.37 -0.54 18.62
CA GLU A 88 24.92 -0.68 18.54
C GLU A 88 24.28 0.52 17.85
N PHE A 89 24.68 1.74 18.23
CA PHE A 89 24.22 2.96 17.58
C PHE A 89 24.56 2.98 16.08
N LEU A 90 25.79 2.64 15.68
CA LEU A 90 26.19 2.56 14.27
C LEU A 90 25.34 1.58 13.47
N ASN A 91 25.00 0.43 14.07
CA ASN A 91 24.13 -0.54 13.42
C ASN A 91 22.70 0.00 13.27
N CYS A 92 22.16 0.67 14.28
CA CYS A 92 20.88 1.36 14.23
C CYS A 92 20.86 2.44 13.16
N GLU A 93 21.89 3.30 13.16
CA GLU A 93 22.07 4.37 12.16
C GLU A 93 22.13 3.78 10.75
N TYR A 94 22.91 2.73 10.53
CA TYR A 94 22.98 2.06 9.24
C TYR A 94 21.63 1.54 8.75
N ILE A 95 20.84 0.95 9.63
CA ILE A 95 19.49 0.48 9.25
C ILE A 95 18.63 1.64 8.77
N VAL A 96 18.63 2.77 9.49
CA VAL A 96 17.87 3.96 9.10
C VAL A 96 18.37 4.54 7.79
N VAL A 97 19.69 4.80 7.69
CA VAL A 97 20.33 5.34 6.48
C VAL A 97 20.03 4.47 5.26
N HIS A 98 20.23 3.16 5.36
CA HIS A 98 19.99 2.23 4.25
C HIS A 98 18.51 2.13 3.87
N SER A 99 17.61 2.23 4.84
CA SER A 99 16.18 2.22 4.59
C SER A 99 15.73 3.51 3.90
N ILE A 100 16.21 4.67 4.33
CA ILE A 100 15.92 5.96 3.69
C ILE A 100 16.54 6.01 2.28
N ASP A 101 17.80 5.57 2.10
CA ASP A 101 18.44 5.45 0.78
C ASP A 101 17.62 4.55 -0.17
N THR A 102 17.05 3.47 0.36
CA THR A 102 16.17 2.60 -0.40
C THR A 102 14.91 3.33 -0.85
N LEU A 103 14.27 4.10 0.02
CA LEU A 103 13.10 4.92 -0.33
C LEU A 103 13.48 6.03 -1.32
N ALA A 104 14.60 6.72 -1.10
CA ALA A 104 15.11 7.74 -2.01
C ALA A 104 15.32 7.19 -3.42
N LYS A 105 15.91 6.00 -3.55
CA LYS A 105 16.11 5.31 -4.85
C LYS A 105 14.78 4.91 -5.51
N ILE A 106 13.77 4.51 -4.73
CA ILE A 106 12.45 4.17 -5.27
C ILE A 106 11.75 5.41 -5.83
N PHE A 107 11.80 6.52 -5.09
CA PHE A 107 11.11 7.76 -5.44
C PHE A 107 12.01 8.78 -6.18
N GLU A 108 13.19 8.36 -6.62
CA GLU A 108 14.12 9.18 -7.42
C GLU A 108 14.56 10.49 -6.76
N VAL A 109 14.74 10.44 -5.44
CA VAL A 109 15.32 11.55 -4.66
C VAL A 109 16.84 11.41 -4.64
N SER A 110 17.57 12.49 -4.96
CA SER A 110 19.03 12.50 -4.87
C SER A 110 19.49 12.47 -3.41
N THR A 111 20.54 11.69 -3.15
CA THR A 111 21.21 11.63 -1.85
C THR A 111 22.59 12.27 -1.87
N GLU A 112 23.01 12.84 -3.01
CA GLU A 112 24.35 13.41 -3.23
C GLU A 112 24.68 14.54 -2.23
N ASP A 113 23.70 15.37 -1.88
CA ASP A 113 23.89 16.45 -0.89
C ASP A 113 24.20 15.93 0.52
N ILE A 114 23.93 14.66 0.79
CA ILE A 114 24.23 14.03 2.09
C ILE A 114 25.49 13.18 2.00
N THR A 115 25.63 12.40 0.92
CA THR A 115 26.73 11.43 0.80
C THR A 115 28.01 12.03 0.31
N ASP A 116 27.97 12.97 -0.63
CA ASP A 116 29.15 13.44 -1.39
C ASP A 116 29.82 14.65 -0.77
N ASN A 117 29.13 15.35 0.14
CA ASN A 117 29.71 16.44 0.91
C ASN A 117 30.52 15.91 2.10
N ARG A 118 31.38 16.77 2.68
CA ARG A 118 32.13 16.49 3.89
C ARG A 118 31.77 17.48 5.01
N ASP A 119 30.51 17.58 5.32
CA ASP A 119 30.01 18.55 6.30
C ASP A 119 29.99 17.97 7.71
N CYS A 120 29.42 16.77 7.87
CA CYS A 120 29.29 16.12 9.17
C CYS A 120 30.65 15.67 9.70
N PHE A 121 31.45 15.06 8.86
CA PHE A 121 32.78 14.53 9.22
C PHE A 121 33.93 15.45 8.82
N SER A 122 33.72 16.76 8.66
CA SER A 122 34.77 17.72 8.31
C SER A 122 35.90 17.75 9.30
N GLY A 123 35.68 17.43 10.56
CA GLY A 123 36.70 17.31 11.61
C GLY A 123 37.36 15.94 11.74
N PHE A 124 37.00 14.99 10.86
CA PHE A 124 37.65 13.66 10.86
C PHE A 124 39.00 13.73 10.19
N ALA A 125 40.08 13.40 10.94
CA ALA A 125 41.47 13.67 10.57
C ALA A 125 42.02 12.71 9.51
N TYR A 126 41.30 11.66 9.16
CA TYR A 126 41.83 10.61 8.28
C TYR A 126 41.22 10.70 6.89
N GLY A 127 42.08 10.76 5.87
CA GLY A 127 41.71 10.72 4.46
C GLY A 127 40.90 11.92 3.95
N ASP A 128 40.55 11.87 2.67
CA ASP A 128 39.80 12.90 1.95
C ASP A 128 38.35 12.48 1.61
N GLY A 129 37.88 11.38 2.20
CA GLY A 129 36.55 10.82 1.93
C GLY A 129 35.41 11.76 2.28
N ASN A 130 34.31 11.65 1.53
CA ASN A 130 33.08 12.36 1.81
C ASN A 130 32.35 11.76 3.04
N ASP A 131 31.20 12.36 3.42
CA ASP A 131 30.44 11.94 4.62
C ASP A 131 30.00 10.47 4.50
N GLY A 132 29.54 10.01 3.34
CA GLY A 132 29.15 8.62 3.10
C GLY A 132 30.30 7.64 3.23
N GLU A 133 31.47 7.99 2.66
CA GLU A 133 32.66 7.14 2.72
C GLU A 133 33.21 7.05 4.14
N VAL A 134 33.25 8.16 4.89
CA VAL A 134 33.68 8.15 6.30
C VAL A 134 32.72 7.32 7.16
N PHE A 135 31.42 7.47 6.98
CA PHE A 135 30.44 6.66 7.69
C PHE A 135 30.64 5.16 7.44
N GLU A 136 30.74 4.75 6.18
CA GLU A 136 30.95 3.35 5.80
C GLU A 136 32.28 2.79 6.32
N TYR A 137 33.34 3.60 6.29
CA TYR A 137 34.63 3.20 6.83
C TYR A 137 34.55 2.93 8.35
N ILE A 138 34.04 3.87 9.12
CA ILE A 138 33.94 3.70 10.58
C ILE A 138 33.01 2.54 10.94
N ARG A 139 31.88 2.37 10.21
CA ARG A 139 31.00 1.24 10.38
C ARG A 139 31.69 -0.10 10.09
N SER A 140 32.43 -0.17 8.99
CA SER A 140 33.20 -1.35 8.61
C SER A 140 34.23 -1.69 9.67
N LEU A 141 34.99 -0.69 10.11
CA LEU A 141 36.05 -0.81 11.10
C LEU A 141 35.51 -1.28 12.48
N CYS A 142 34.37 -0.71 12.91
CA CYS A 142 33.90 -0.85 14.28
C CYS A 142 32.83 -1.95 14.47
N ALA A 143 32.01 -2.22 13.45
CA ALA A 143 30.82 -3.01 13.61
C ALA A 143 30.72 -4.26 12.70
N VAL A 144 31.21 -4.18 11.45
CA VAL A 144 30.92 -5.21 10.45
C VAL A 144 32.12 -6.09 10.13
N HIS A 145 33.30 -5.48 9.95
CA HIS A 145 34.54 -6.16 9.57
C HIS A 145 35.70 -5.81 10.53
N PRO A 146 35.54 -6.09 11.82
CA PRO A 146 36.53 -5.65 12.81
C PRO A 146 37.89 -6.37 12.69
N THR A 147 37.98 -7.36 11.82
CA THR A 147 39.18 -8.15 11.59
C THR A 147 39.76 -7.98 10.20
N ASP A 148 39.09 -7.26 9.31
CA ASP A 148 39.54 -7.05 7.92
C ASP A 148 38.78 -5.87 7.29
N THR A 149 39.44 -4.71 7.19
CA THR A 149 38.83 -3.43 6.80
C THR A 149 39.52 -2.75 5.63
N SER A 150 40.04 -3.46 4.67
CA SER A 150 40.87 -2.92 3.57
C SER A 150 40.11 -2.15 2.48
N MET A 151 38.78 -2.02 2.53
CA MET A 151 37.93 -1.62 1.41
C MET A 151 37.60 -0.11 1.30
N HIS A 152 38.39 0.77 1.95
CA HIS A 152 38.09 2.22 2.00
C HIS A 152 39.27 3.09 1.64
N PRO A 153 39.83 2.99 0.40
CA PRO A 153 41.09 3.63 0.03
C PRO A 153 41.04 5.16 -0.03
N THR A 154 39.83 5.75 -0.09
CA THR A 154 39.65 7.21 -0.06
C THR A 154 39.79 7.79 1.35
N VAL A 155 39.40 7.02 2.36
CA VAL A 155 39.45 7.44 3.77
C VAL A 155 40.69 6.95 4.45
N HIS A 156 41.14 5.72 4.18
CA HIS A 156 42.31 5.11 4.78
C HIS A 156 43.17 4.42 3.72
N LYS A 157 44.41 4.89 3.58
CA LYS A 157 45.37 4.41 2.57
C LYS A 157 46.32 3.34 3.10
N ALA A 158 45.98 2.66 4.17
CA ALA A 158 46.81 1.62 4.72
C ALA A 158 46.83 0.34 3.87
N GLY A 159 47.74 -0.56 4.16
CA GLY A 159 48.06 -1.74 3.38
C GLY A 159 46.94 -2.64 2.93
N GLU A 160 47.26 -3.83 2.45
CA GLU A 160 46.30 -4.72 1.79
C GLU A 160 45.15 -5.19 2.72
N PHE A 161 45.40 -5.23 4.04
CA PHE A 161 44.40 -5.62 5.06
C PHE A 161 44.72 -4.92 6.38
N ASP A 162 43.76 -4.13 6.89
CA ASP A 162 43.88 -3.55 8.22
C ASP A 162 42.96 -4.29 9.19
N CYS A 163 43.47 -4.59 10.36
CA CYS A 163 42.71 -5.25 11.40
C CYS A 163 42.38 -4.26 12.52
N CYS A 164 41.11 -4.11 12.85
CA CYS A 164 40.68 -3.43 14.08
C CYS A 164 40.47 -4.47 15.17
N SER A 165 41.22 -4.40 16.25
CA SER A 165 41.05 -5.37 17.33
C SER A 165 40.21 -4.87 18.48
N ARG A 166 40.04 -3.59 18.68
CA ARG A 166 39.20 -3.03 19.73
C ARG A 166 38.91 -1.54 19.59
N ILE A 167 37.76 -1.13 20.09
CA ILE A 167 37.39 0.26 20.31
C ILE A 167 37.47 0.52 21.82
N VAL A 168 38.07 1.65 22.17
CA VAL A 168 38.21 2.08 23.57
C VAL A 168 37.52 3.42 23.73
N TRP A 169 36.75 3.57 24.78
CA TRP A 169 36.22 4.87 25.18
C TRP A 169 37.31 5.66 25.88
N ASP A 170 37.79 6.70 25.24
CA ASP A 170 38.87 7.54 25.74
C ASP A 170 38.34 8.62 26.69
N GLY A 171 38.38 8.33 27.97
CA GLY A 171 38.03 9.31 29.01
C GLY A 171 39.22 9.97 29.69
N ILE A 172 40.45 9.67 29.32
CA ILE A 172 41.62 10.11 30.05
C ILE A 172 42.50 10.96 29.12
N GLY A 173 42.39 12.30 29.26
CA GLY A 173 43.40 13.22 28.84
C GLY A 173 43.68 13.30 27.34
N CYS A 174 42.70 13.03 26.50
CA CYS A 174 42.86 13.08 25.07
C CYS A 174 43.02 14.49 24.55
N VAL A 175 44.14 14.75 23.89
CA VAL A 175 44.53 16.05 23.35
C VAL A 175 43.54 16.55 22.30
N ASP A 176 42.72 15.67 21.69
CA ASP A 176 41.90 15.96 20.52
C ASP A 176 40.36 15.96 20.75
N GLN A 177 39.88 15.97 21.99
CA GLN A 177 38.45 15.99 22.32
C GLN A 177 37.64 14.84 21.67
N ARG A 178 38.26 13.69 21.40
CA ARG A 178 37.59 12.50 20.89
C ARG A 178 36.78 11.81 21.99
N ASP A 179 35.76 11.05 21.59
CA ASP A 179 34.88 10.30 22.49
C ASP A 179 35.30 8.83 22.56
N LEU A 180 35.81 8.29 21.44
CA LEU A 180 36.24 6.92 21.28
C LEU A 180 37.56 6.89 20.49
N THR A 181 38.29 5.80 20.67
CA THR A 181 39.48 5.52 19.84
C THR A 181 39.35 4.10 19.29
N ALA A 182 39.37 3.97 17.97
CA ALA A 182 39.57 2.68 17.33
C ALA A 182 41.09 2.45 17.16
N ILE A 183 41.57 1.30 17.62
CA ILE A 183 42.99 0.91 17.44
C ILE A 183 43.02 -0.05 16.26
N VAL A 184 43.72 0.37 15.21
CA VAL A 184 43.91 -0.39 13.99
C VAL A 184 45.29 -1.03 14.02
N TYR A 185 45.33 -2.31 13.77
CA TYR A 185 46.60 -3.07 13.68
C TYR A 185 46.89 -3.29 12.19
N PRO A 186 48.01 -2.82 11.68
CA PRO A 186 48.38 -3.07 10.29
C PRO A 186 48.64 -4.55 10.04
N SER A 187 48.37 -5.00 8.84
CA SER A 187 48.63 -6.38 8.41
C SER A 187 50.11 -6.66 8.09
N GLU A 188 50.91 -5.62 7.97
CA GLU A 188 52.34 -5.75 7.66
C GLU A 188 53.16 -6.05 8.93
N GLU A 189 54.10 -6.98 8.81
CA GLU A 189 54.99 -7.35 9.91
C GLU A 189 55.90 -6.15 10.27
N GLY A 190 55.73 -5.63 11.51
CA GLY A 190 56.46 -4.47 12.00
C GLY A 190 55.80 -3.10 11.74
N GLY A 191 54.54 -3.11 11.25
CA GLY A 191 53.72 -1.90 11.17
C GLY A 191 53.37 -1.36 12.56
N GLU A 192 53.24 -0.03 12.68
CA GLU A 192 52.89 0.63 13.92
C GLU A 192 51.34 0.65 14.07
N GLU A 193 50.86 0.52 15.29
CA GLU A 193 49.43 0.66 15.59
C GLU A 193 48.94 2.06 15.25
N GLU A 194 47.79 2.16 14.59
CA GLU A 194 47.13 3.45 14.33
C GLU A 194 45.96 3.69 15.31
N TYR A 195 45.81 4.95 15.74
CA TYR A 195 44.81 5.37 16.71
C TYR A 195 43.83 6.33 16.03
N ILE A 196 42.67 5.85 15.66
CA ILE A 196 41.62 6.61 14.97
C ILE A 196 40.69 7.22 15.99
N GLY A 197 40.73 8.55 16.16
CA GLY A 197 39.86 9.29 17.05
C GLY A 197 38.46 9.46 16.45
N ILE A 198 37.45 9.06 17.20
CA ILE A 198 36.04 9.11 16.77
C ILE A 198 35.29 10.07 17.70
N LYS A 199 34.49 10.97 17.11
CA LYS A 199 33.51 11.81 17.80
C LYS A 199 32.10 11.27 17.44
N VAL A 200 31.22 11.14 18.43
CA VAL A 200 29.87 10.60 18.24
C VAL A 200 28.92 11.63 17.62
N GLU A 201 29.09 12.92 17.95
CA GLU A 201 28.20 13.98 17.47
C GLU A 201 28.08 14.05 15.93
N PRO A 202 29.14 13.92 15.11
CA PRO A 202 29.05 13.86 13.66
C PRO A 202 28.10 12.77 13.13
N PHE A 203 28.09 11.60 13.76
CA PHE A 203 27.17 10.51 13.37
C PHE A 203 25.72 10.86 13.67
N ILE A 204 25.45 11.47 14.82
CA ILE A 204 24.11 11.95 15.16
C ILE A 204 23.65 13.01 14.14
N LEU A 205 24.53 13.92 13.72
CA LEU A 205 24.22 14.93 12.70
C LEU A 205 23.99 14.29 11.33
N TYR A 206 24.78 13.29 10.97
CA TYR A 206 24.62 12.54 9.73
C TYR A 206 23.28 11.80 9.69
N LEU A 207 22.92 11.11 10.77
CA LEU A 207 21.60 10.47 10.91
C LEU A 207 20.46 11.48 10.75
N ASN A 208 20.56 12.66 11.39
CA ASN A 208 19.53 13.69 11.27
C ASN A 208 19.41 14.25 9.84
N LYS A 209 20.50 14.38 9.08
CA LYS A 209 20.44 14.76 7.66
C LYS A 209 19.64 13.74 6.85
N TRP A 210 19.88 12.45 7.08
CA TRP A 210 19.12 11.39 6.42
C TRP A 210 17.63 11.41 6.80
N ILE A 211 17.31 11.60 8.08
CA ILE A 211 15.91 11.74 8.53
C ILE A 211 15.24 12.93 7.85
N SER A 212 15.93 14.06 7.75
CA SER A 212 15.38 15.26 7.07
C SER A 212 15.10 15.05 5.58
N LEU A 213 15.75 14.07 4.92
CA LEU A 213 15.49 13.71 3.53
C LEU A 213 14.08 13.10 3.35
N MET A 214 13.49 12.58 4.41
CA MET A 214 12.15 11.99 4.37
C MET A 214 11.09 13.00 3.92
N ASP A 215 11.24 14.28 4.22
CA ASP A 215 10.32 15.33 3.75
C ASP A 215 10.39 15.48 2.22
N ASN A 216 11.59 15.44 1.64
CA ASN A 216 11.75 15.45 0.18
C ASN A 216 11.17 14.18 -0.45
N ILE A 217 11.34 13.02 0.18
CA ILE A 217 10.75 11.76 -0.29
C ILE A 217 9.23 11.87 -0.33
N LYS A 218 8.61 12.45 0.69
CA LYS A 218 7.16 12.71 0.75
C LYS A 218 6.68 13.55 -0.43
N GLU A 219 7.36 14.66 -0.72
CA GLU A 219 7.03 15.53 -1.86
C GLU A 219 7.15 14.79 -3.20
N HIS A 220 8.18 13.94 -3.35
CA HIS A 220 8.35 13.10 -4.54
C HIS A 220 7.27 12.02 -4.67
N ILE A 221 6.75 11.48 -3.56
CA ILE A 221 5.60 10.55 -3.57
C ILE A 221 4.38 11.23 -4.19
N TYR A 222 4.05 12.45 -3.73
CA TYR A 222 2.92 13.20 -4.28
C TYR A 222 3.12 13.55 -5.76
N SER A 223 4.31 14.02 -6.12
CA SER A 223 4.63 14.36 -7.51
C SER A 223 4.57 13.12 -8.41
N PHE A 224 5.09 11.99 -7.95
CA PHE A 224 5.02 10.72 -8.67
C PHE A 224 3.57 10.28 -8.90
N ALA A 225 2.71 10.38 -7.86
CA ALA A 225 1.31 10.03 -7.95
C ALA A 225 0.57 10.88 -8.99
N GLU A 226 0.80 12.20 -8.99
CA GLU A 226 0.17 13.09 -9.97
C GLU A 226 0.67 12.84 -11.38
N ASN A 227 1.97 12.67 -11.59
CA ASN A 227 2.54 12.34 -12.90
C ASN A 227 1.98 11.02 -13.44
N GLU A 228 1.80 10.02 -12.60
CA GLU A 228 1.22 8.74 -13.01
C GLU A 228 -0.27 8.86 -13.33
N LYS A 229 -1.02 9.65 -12.58
CA LYS A 229 -2.41 9.98 -12.90
C LYS A 229 -2.52 10.71 -14.25
N GLU A 230 -1.65 11.67 -14.51
CA GLU A 230 -1.62 12.38 -15.80
C GLU A 230 -1.29 11.44 -16.96
N ARG A 231 -0.32 10.56 -16.78
CA ARG A 231 0.01 9.53 -17.77
C ARG A 231 -1.20 8.64 -18.07
N LEU A 232 -1.88 8.16 -17.03
CA LEU A 232 -3.07 7.31 -17.17
C LEU A 232 -4.26 8.07 -17.79
N ARG A 233 -4.44 9.37 -17.49
CA ARG A 233 -5.43 10.22 -18.17
C ARG A 233 -5.17 10.34 -19.67
N GLY A 234 -3.90 10.37 -20.06
CA GLY A 234 -3.50 10.41 -21.48
C GLY A 234 -3.73 9.11 -22.24
N GLU A 235 -3.92 7.98 -21.55
CA GLU A 235 -4.21 6.68 -22.16
C GLU A 235 -5.73 6.46 -22.20
N ALA A 236 -6.31 6.47 -23.42
CA ALA A 236 -7.75 6.29 -23.59
C ALA A 236 -8.19 4.86 -23.23
N ILE A 237 -9.22 4.75 -22.41
CA ILE A 237 -9.94 3.49 -22.20
C ILE A 237 -10.82 3.27 -23.42
N LEU A 238 -10.86 2.03 -23.93
CA LEU A 238 -11.64 1.72 -25.12
C LEU A 238 -13.15 1.80 -24.85
N GLU A 239 -13.87 2.46 -25.75
CA GLU A 239 -15.33 2.63 -25.69
C GLU A 239 -16.06 1.30 -25.96
N PRO A 240 -17.33 1.15 -25.48
CA PRO A 240 -18.11 -0.08 -25.66
C PRO A 240 -18.23 -0.54 -27.13
N GLU A 241 -18.27 0.40 -28.07
CA GLU A 241 -18.40 0.16 -29.51
C GLU A 241 -17.17 -0.51 -30.13
N SER A 242 -16.05 -0.50 -29.40
CA SER A 242 -14.80 -1.17 -29.83
C SER A 242 -14.81 -2.70 -29.59
N PHE A 243 -15.85 -3.23 -28.96
CA PHE A 243 -15.95 -4.64 -28.58
C PHE A 243 -17.09 -5.34 -29.32
N ALA A 244 -16.94 -6.65 -29.52
CA ALA A 244 -17.97 -7.45 -30.17
C ALA A 244 -19.27 -7.53 -29.34
N ASN A 245 -19.15 -7.46 -28.02
CA ASN A 245 -20.30 -7.49 -27.09
C ASN A 245 -19.96 -6.77 -25.80
N TYR A 246 -20.99 -6.48 -24.99
CA TYR A 246 -20.85 -5.71 -23.76
C TYR A 246 -20.09 -6.46 -22.66
N ILE A 247 -20.03 -7.80 -22.70
CA ILE A 247 -19.27 -8.61 -21.74
C ILE A 247 -17.77 -8.37 -21.91
N GLU A 248 -17.30 -8.36 -23.16
CA GLU A 248 -15.89 -8.05 -23.48
C GLU A 248 -15.50 -6.63 -23.02
N TYR A 249 -16.42 -5.67 -23.16
CA TYR A 249 -16.22 -4.33 -22.59
C TYR A 249 -16.09 -4.35 -21.07
N ILE A 250 -16.97 -5.09 -20.36
CA ILE A 250 -16.87 -5.24 -18.90
C ILE A 250 -15.52 -5.87 -18.51
N ASP A 251 -15.05 -6.89 -19.24
CA ASP A 251 -13.75 -7.53 -19.02
C ASP A 251 -12.59 -6.54 -19.21
N ASN A 252 -12.69 -5.68 -20.21
CA ASN A 252 -11.70 -4.61 -20.43
C ASN A 252 -11.74 -3.58 -19.31
N LEU A 253 -12.91 -3.14 -18.89
CA LEU A 253 -13.07 -2.21 -17.77
C LEU A 253 -12.51 -2.79 -16.48
N HIS A 254 -12.69 -4.07 -16.22
CA HIS A 254 -12.11 -4.73 -15.06
C HIS A 254 -10.58 -4.68 -15.08
N LYS A 255 -9.95 -4.97 -16.23
CA LYS A 255 -8.50 -4.86 -16.40
C LYS A 255 -8.01 -3.42 -16.19
N GLU A 256 -8.72 -2.43 -16.76
CA GLU A 256 -8.42 -1.02 -16.56
C GLU A 256 -8.61 -0.60 -15.11
N TYR A 257 -9.64 -1.11 -14.42
CA TYR A 257 -9.87 -0.86 -13.00
C TYR A 257 -8.69 -1.39 -12.15
N GLN A 258 -8.28 -2.64 -12.36
CA GLN A 258 -7.11 -3.21 -11.69
C GLN A 258 -5.83 -2.41 -11.96
N ARG A 259 -5.65 -1.94 -13.20
CA ARG A 259 -4.48 -1.16 -13.61
C ARG A 259 -4.44 0.24 -13.00
N ARG A 260 -5.59 0.94 -12.94
CA ARG A 260 -5.70 2.36 -12.55
C ARG A 260 -6.00 2.54 -11.07
N VAL A 261 -6.80 1.65 -10.49
CA VAL A 261 -7.26 1.72 -9.10
C VAL A 261 -6.48 0.76 -8.19
N GLY A 262 -6.01 -0.36 -8.75
CA GLY A 262 -5.17 -1.31 -8.02
C GLY A 262 -5.92 -2.25 -7.08
N GLU A 263 -7.25 -2.21 -7.06
CA GLU A 263 -8.07 -3.07 -6.23
C GLU A 263 -8.62 -4.26 -7.02
N GLU A 264 -8.71 -5.42 -6.37
CA GLU A 264 -9.31 -6.62 -6.94
C GLU A 264 -10.79 -6.67 -6.54
N HIS A 265 -11.68 -6.30 -7.47
CA HIS A 265 -13.13 -6.45 -7.32
C HIS A 265 -13.70 -7.44 -8.34
N GLU A 266 -13.00 -8.57 -8.53
CA GLU A 266 -13.34 -9.58 -9.53
C GLU A 266 -14.81 -10.02 -9.42
N ASN A 267 -15.29 -10.31 -8.22
CA ASN A 267 -16.65 -10.78 -7.98
C ASN A 267 -17.70 -9.77 -8.46
N LEU A 268 -17.46 -8.48 -8.30
CA LEU A 268 -18.45 -7.46 -8.67
C LEU A 268 -18.64 -7.39 -10.19
N PHE A 269 -17.55 -7.39 -10.95
CA PHE A 269 -17.62 -7.39 -12.42
C PHE A 269 -18.28 -8.66 -12.96
N GLU A 270 -17.96 -9.83 -12.39
CA GLU A 270 -18.55 -11.11 -12.78
C GLU A 270 -20.06 -11.16 -12.50
N GLU A 271 -20.48 -10.63 -11.37
CA GLU A 271 -21.91 -10.58 -11.03
C GLU A 271 -22.72 -9.76 -12.03
N TYR A 272 -22.24 -8.62 -12.48
CA TYR A 272 -22.94 -7.80 -13.47
C TYR A 272 -22.99 -8.43 -14.87
N LYS A 273 -22.01 -9.26 -15.25
CA LYS A 273 -22.02 -10.00 -16.52
C LYS A 273 -23.20 -10.96 -16.63
N LEU A 274 -23.70 -11.48 -15.51
CA LEU A 274 -24.85 -12.40 -15.51
C LEU A 274 -26.06 -11.82 -16.23
N ALA A 275 -26.32 -10.52 -16.11
CA ALA A 275 -27.42 -9.85 -16.79
C ALA A 275 -27.31 -9.93 -18.32
N PHE A 276 -26.12 -10.06 -18.87
CA PHE A 276 -25.85 -10.16 -20.32
C PHE A 276 -25.71 -11.62 -20.80
N GLN A 277 -25.55 -12.58 -19.89
CA GLN A 277 -25.36 -14.00 -20.20
C GLN A 277 -26.63 -14.82 -20.09
N VAL A 278 -27.49 -14.47 -19.14
CA VAL A 278 -28.70 -15.25 -18.81
C VAL A 278 -29.90 -14.73 -19.59
N HIS A 279 -30.70 -15.63 -20.13
CA HIS A 279 -31.99 -15.35 -20.78
C HIS A 279 -33.12 -16.01 -19.99
N PHE A 280 -34.24 -15.31 -19.86
CA PHE A 280 -35.44 -15.82 -19.22
C PHE A 280 -36.59 -15.92 -20.21
N ASP A 281 -37.28 -17.06 -20.23
CA ASP A 281 -38.47 -17.28 -21.11
C ASP A 281 -39.68 -16.46 -20.68
N ASN A 282 -39.69 -15.97 -19.45
CA ASN A 282 -40.80 -15.17 -18.93
C ASN A 282 -40.67 -13.71 -19.35
N ASP A 283 -41.65 -13.19 -20.08
CA ASP A 283 -41.67 -11.83 -20.61
C ASP A 283 -41.52 -10.74 -19.54
N LYS A 284 -42.15 -10.92 -18.36
CA LYS A 284 -42.06 -9.95 -17.26
C LYS A 284 -40.63 -9.89 -16.73
N THR A 285 -40.03 -11.04 -16.48
CA THR A 285 -38.66 -11.15 -15.94
C THR A 285 -37.65 -10.64 -16.94
N GLU A 286 -37.80 -10.99 -18.20
CA GLU A 286 -36.92 -10.53 -19.27
C GLU A 286 -36.97 -9.00 -19.43
N LYS A 287 -38.14 -8.41 -19.39
CA LYS A 287 -38.30 -6.95 -19.41
C LYS A 287 -37.62 -6.27 -18.22
N MET A 288 -37.77 -6.82 -17.02
CA MET A 288 -37.13 -6.28 -15.83
C MET A 288 -35.59 -6.40 -15.92
N LYS A 289 -35.09 -7.52 -16.48
CA LYS A 289 -33.69 -7.71 -16.76
C LYS A 289 -33.15 -6.67 -17.74
N GLU A 290 -33.86 -6.37 -18.83
CA GLU A 290 -33.41 -5.36 -19.80
C GLU A 290 -33.34 -3.95 -19.16
N CYS A 291 -34.29 -3.59 -18.29
CA CYS A 291 -34.18 -2.36 -17.51
C CYS A 291 -32.96 -2.37 -16.59
N TYR A 292 -32.68 -3.49 -15.92
CA TYR A 292 -31.50 -3.64 -15.07
C TYR A 292 -30.19 -3.57 -15.85
N LYS A 293 -30.13 -4.19 -17.05
CA LYS A 293 -28.99 -4.05 -17.99
C LYS A 293 -28.70 -2.59 -18.35
N THR A 294 -29.76 -1.82 -18.56
CA THR A 294 -29.63 -0.40 -18.88
C THR A 294 -28.98 0.37 -17.74
N ALA A 295 -29.39 0.07 -16.49
CA ALA A 295 -28.75 0.67 -15.32
C ALA A 295 -27.28 0.24 -15.14
N ILE A 296 -26.98 -1.05 -15.40
CA ILE A 296 -25.60 -1.55 -15.40
C ILE A 296 -24.75 -0.81 -16.44
N LYS A 297 -25.24 -0.64 -17.65
CA LYS A 297 -24.52 0.11 -18.71
C LYS A 297 -24.22 1.54 -18.28
N TYR A 298 -25.19 2.21 -17.67
CA TYR A 298 -24.98 3.57 -17.17
C TYR A 298 -23.93 3.61 -16.06
N MET A 299 -24.01 2.69 -15.11
CA MET A 299 -23.03 2.58 -14.02
C MET A 299 -21.60 2.37 -14.57
N PHE A 300 -21.43 1.44 -15.52
CA PHE A 300 -20.12 1.22 -16.12
C PHE A 300 -19.66 2.40 -16.99
N GLY A 301 -20.56 3.12 -17.67
CA GLY A 301 -20.22 4.36 -18.36
C GLY A 301 -19.74 5.45 -17.39
N PHE A 302 -20.37 5.55 -16.22
CA PHE A 302 -19.91 6.46 -15.17
C PHE A 302 -18.55 6.02 -14.62
N LEU A 303 -18.36 4.74 -14.32
CA LEU A 303 -17.08 4.20 -13.87
C LEU A 303 -15.97 4.42 -14.89
N HIS A 304 -16.23 4.15 -16.18
CA HIS A 304 -15.32 4.43 -17.29
C HIS A 304 -14.82 5.88 -17.24
N LYS A 305 -15.76 6.84 -17.16
CA LYS A 305 -15.43 8.25 -17.09
C LYS A 305 -14.59 8.60 -15.87
N GLN A 306 -14.97 8.09 -14.69
CA GLN A 306 -14.20 8.32 -13.46
C GLN A 306 -12.78 7.75 -13.55
N MET A 307 -12.62 6.56 -14.13
CA MET A 307 -11.30 5.95 -14.36
C MET A 307 -10.49 6.73 -15.41
N GLN A 308 -11.13 7.19 -16.49
CA GLN A 308 -10.45 8.00 -17.51
C GLN A 308 -9.93 9.32 -16.95
N GLU A 309 -10.71 9.95 -16.07
CA GLU A 309 -10.35 11.20 -15.39
C GLU A 309 -9.42 10.99 -14.18
N MET A 310 -9.14 9.73 -13.80
CA MET A 310 -8.41 9.38 -12.56
C MET A 310 -9.00 10.10 -11.34
N ASN A 311 -10.32 10.16 -11.26
CA ASN A 311 -11.03 10.86 -10.20
C ASN A 311 -11.00 10.03 -8.90
N LYS A 312 -10.94 10.70 -7.73
CA LYS A 312 -10.95 10.04 -6.41
C LYS A 312 -12.12 9.08 -6.19
N GLU A 313 -13.25 9.30 -6.84
CA GLU A 313 -14.39 8.42 -6.72
C GLU A 313 -14.14 7.01 -7.26
N CYS A 314 -13.21 6.83 -8.20
CA CYS A 314 -12.82 5.50 -8.65
C CYS A 314 -11.97 4.74 -7.62
N TYR A 315 -11.35 5.43 -6.67
CA TYR A 315 -10.56 4.80 -5.60
C TYR A 315 -11.39 4.40 -4.38
N THR A 316 -12.61 4.87 -4.25
CA THR A 316 -13.50 4.54 -3.10
C THR A 316 -14.33 3.28 -3.33
N GLY A 317 -13.96 2.47 -4.30
CA GLY A 317 -14.72 1.32 -4.76
C GLY A 317 -15.82 1.71 -5.74
N ILE A 318 -16.32 0.73 -6.49
CA ILE A 318 -17.44 0.94 -7.38
C ILE A 318 -18.66 1.24 -6.50
N LYS A 319 -19.14 2.48 -6.54
CA LYS A 319 -20.47 2.79 -6.01
C LYS A 319 -21.49 2.13 -6.94
N GLY A 320 -21.70 0.84 -6.71
CA GLY A 320 -22.54 0.00 -7.52
C GLY A 320 -24.00 0.40 -7.45
N LEU A 321 -24.78 -0.22 -8.31
CA LEU A 321 -26.22 -0.20 -8.22
C LEU A 321 -26.64 -0.78 -6.85
N PRO A 322 -27.84 -0.44 -6.34
CA PRO A 322 -28.35 -0.96 -5.08
C PRO A 322 -28.79 -2.43 -5.21
N ASN A 323 -27.90 -3.27 -5.71
CA ASN A 323 -28.12 -4.71 -5.89
C ASN A 323 -27.27 -5.54 -4.91
N ASN A 324 -26.55 -4.90 -3.99
CA ASN A 324 -25.83 -5.62 -2.97
C ASN A 324 -26.81 -6.27 -2.00
N VAL A 325 -26.92 -7.56 -2.15
CA VAL A 325 -27.84 -8.44 -1.44
C VAL A 325 -27.60 -8.42 0.07
N GLU A 326 -26.39 -8.14 0.52
CA GLU A 326 -26.08 -8.09 1.95
C GLU A 326 -26.53 -6.79 2.62
N THR A 327 -26.50 -5.68 1.89
CA THR A 327 -26.79 -4.35 2.44
C THR A 327 -28.12 -3.74 2.01
N ASN A 328 -28.70 -4.18 0.89
CA ASN A 328 -29.96 -3.65 0.31
C ASN A 328 -31.06 -4.70 0.24
N LEU A 329 -31.06 -5.67 1.14
CA LEU A 329 -32.15 -6.62 1.28
C LEU A 329 -33.48 -5.91 1.37
N PHE A 330 -34.49 -6.54 0.84
CA PHE A 330 -35.88 -6.03 0.84
C PHE A 330 -36.22 -5.29 2.14
N TYR A 331 -36.66 -4.06 1.99
CA TYR A 331 -36.94 -3.17 3.12
C TYR A 331 -37.82 -3.82 4.18
N GLU A 332 -38.82 -4.61 3.75
CA GLU A 332 -39.70 -5.34 4.62
C GLU A 332 -38.98 -6.29 5.58
N LEU A 333 -37.75 -6.77 5.23
CA LEU A 333 -36.96 -7.63 6.08
C LEU A 333 -36.18 -6.86 7.16
N TYR A 334 -36.07 -5.55 7.00
CA TYR A 334 -35.36 -4.68 7.97
C TYR A 334 -36.28 -3.91 8.90
N GLN A 335 -37.59 -3.86 8.58
CA GLN A 335 -38.54 -3.22 9.48
C GLN A 335 -38.62 -4.00 10.80
N PRO A 336 -38.58 -3.29 11.95
CA PRO A 336 -38.81 -3.92 13.23
C PRO A 336 -40.25 -4.43 13.27
N ILE A 337 -40.46 -5.72 13.11
CA ILE A 337 -41.72 -6.36 13.35
C ILE A 337 -41.78 -6.62 14.85
N GLU A 338 -42.72 -6.01 15.54
CA GLU A 338 -42.97 -6.26 16.96
C GLU A 338 -43.01 -7.78 17.24
N GLY A 339 -42.10 -8.26 18.09
CA GLY A 339 -42.05 -9.66 18.53
C GLY A 339 -41.25 -10.63 17.68
N ARG A 340 -40.52 -10.20 16.62
CA ARG A 340 -39.64 -11.06 15.84
C ARG A 340 -38.15 -10.73 16.03
N SER A 341 -37.36 -11.77 16.19
CA SER A 341 -35.89 -11.66 16.20
C SER A 341 -35.38 -10.96 14.94
N ARG A 342 -34.41 -10.06 15.08
CA ARG A 342 -33.69 -9.38 13.98
C ARG A 342 -33.00 -10.35 13.00
N PHE A 343 -32.91 -11.63 13.32
CA PHE A 343 -32.29 -12.69 12.53
C PHE A 343 -33.37 -13.68 12.06
N SER A 344 -34.26 -13.23 11.16
CA SER A 344 -35.18 -14.13 10.50
C SER A 344 -34.41 -15.01 9.47
N ASN A 345 -34.92 -16.24 9.26
CA ASN A 345 -34.40 -17.15 8.23
C ASN A 345 -34.41 -16.49 6.83
N GLU A 346 -35.29 -15.53 6.60
CA GLU A 346 -35.39 -14.78 5.35
C GLU A 346 -34.17 -13.92 5.07
N ARG A 347 -33.54 -13.32 6.11
CA ARG A 347 -32.29 -12.55 5.92
C ARG A 347 -31.13 -13.42 5.49
N SER A 348 -31.05 -14.61 6.05
CA SER A 348 -29.96 -15.53 5.71
C SER A 348 -30.18 -16.21 4.35
N ALA A 349 -31.39 -16.11 3.77
CA ALA A 349 -31.72 -16.82 2.53
C ALA A 349 -30.76 -16.50 1.36
N PHE A 350 -30.31 -15.27 1.27
CA PHE A 350 -29.41 -14.85 0.19
C PHE A 350 -28.04 -15.53 0.24
N SER A 351 -27.51 -15.82 1.42
CA SER A 351 -26.25 -16.52 1.58
C SER A 351 -26.31 -17.99 1.14
N TYR A 352 -27.52 -18.55 1.02
CA TYR A 352 -27.68 -19.94 0.59
C TYR A 352 -27.68 -20.13 -0.93
N VAL A 353 -27.66 -19.06 -1.73
CA VAL A 353 -27.63 -19.19 -3.20
C VAL A 353 -26.40 -19.98 -3.68
N HIS A 354 -25.25 -19.79 -3.05
CA HIS A 354 -24.05 -20.53 -3.40
C HIS A 354 -24.18 -22.05 -3.18
N ASN A 355 -25.03 -22.48 -2.24
CA ASN A 355 -25.26 -23.88 -1.95
C ASN A 355 -26.10 -24.60 -3.05
N LEU A 356 -26.70 -23.84 -3.98
CA LEU A 356 -27.41 -24.43 -5.12
C LEU A 356 -26.49 -25.24 -6.07
N ASN A 357 -25.18 -24.98 -6.01
CA ASN A 357 -24.16 -25.72 -6.75
C ASN A 357 -23.39 -26.74 -5.87
N SER A 358 -23.83 -26.96 -4.63
CA SER A 358 -23.19 -27.96 -3.77
C SER A 358 -23.26 -29.35 -4.38
N SER A 359 -22.21 -30.11 -4.24
CA SER A 359 -22.16 -31.54 -4.58
C SER A 359 -23.01 -32.40 -3.63
N HIS A 360 -23.40 -31.85 -2.48
CA HIS A 360 -24.24 -32.50 -1.48
C HIS A 360 -25.74 -32.24 -1.73
N PRO A 361 -26.55 -33.24 -2.05
CA PRO A 361 -28.00 -33.06 -2.31
C PRO A 361 -28.75 -32.39 -1.13
N TYR A 362 -28.32 -32.65 0.08
CA TYR A 362 -28.92 -32.04 1.28
C TYR A 362 -28.74 -30.52 1.31
N ASP A 363 -27.54 -30.01 0.94
CA ASP A 363 -27.28 -28.58 0.91
C ASP A 363 -28.16 -27.88 -0.12
N VAL A 364 -28.28 -28.50 -1.31
CA VAL A 364 -29.18 -27.99 -2.38
C VAL A 364 -30.64 -27.98 -1.91
N TYR A 365 -31.08 -29.06 -1.30
CA TYR A 365 -32.44 -29.15 -0.75
C TYR A 365 -32.67 -28.08 0.31
N HIS A 366 -31.76 -27.94 1.26
CA HIS A 366 -31.87 -26.96 2.33
C HIS A 366 -31.83 -25.52 1.76
N ALA A 367 -30.94 -25.22 0.80
CA ALA A 367 -30.93 -23.93 0.12
C ALA A 367 -32.29 -23.60 -0.54
N ARG A 368 -32.91 -24.57 -1.23
CA ARG A 368 -34.23 -24.42 -1.84
C ARG A 368 -35.33 -24.14 -0.78
N GLN A 369 -35.28 -24.81 0.37
CA GLN A 369 -36.23 -24.53 1.46
C GLN A 369 -36.08 -23.11 1.99
N VAL A 370 -34.86 -22.68 2.22
CA VAL A 370 -34.57 -21.32 2.71
C VAL A 370 -34.96 -20.26 1.69
N LEU A 371 -34.62 -20.45 0.41
CA LEU A 371 -34.96 -19.53 -0.67
C LEU A 371 -36.49 -19.42 -0.90
N ASN A 372 -37.28 -20.47 -0.59
CA ASN A 372 -38.72 -20.38 -0.64
C ASN A 372 -39.30 -19.34 0.32
N THR A 373 -38.66 -19.04 1.41
CA THR A 373 -39.09 -18.03 2.38
C THR A 373 -39.16 -16.62 1.80
N ILE A 374 -38.21 -16.30 0.86
CA ILE A 374 -38.14 -15.00 0.20
C ILE A 374 -38.86 -14.94 -1.15
N LYS A 375 -39.31 -16.09 -1.67
CA LYS A 375 -40.01 -16.17 -2.95
C LYS A 375 -41.18 -15.17 -3.09
N PRO A 376 -42.06 -14.94 -2.10
CA PRO A 376 -43.13 -13.95 -2.21
C PRO A 376 -42.60 -12.51 -2.42
N LEU A 377 -41.43 -12.18 -1.87
CA LEU A 377 -40.81 -10.86 -2.02
C LEU A 377 -40.22 -10.71 -3.42
N VAL A 378 -39.48 -11.71 -3.87
CA VAL A 378 -38.82 -11.72 -5.20
C VAL A 378 -39.88 -11.65 -6.31
N ASN A 379 -40.98 -12.39 -6.17
CA ASN A 379 -42.07 -12.45 -7.14
C ASN A 379 -42.85 -11.13 -7.30
N LYS A 380 -42.69 -10.15 -6.42
CA LYS A 380 -43.19 -8.79 -6.66
C LYS A 380 -42.58 -8.17 -7.91
N TYR A 381 -41.33 -8.51 -8.21
CA TYR A 381 -40.51 -7.88 -9.27
C TYR A 381 -40.29 -8.82 -10.46
N VAL A 382 -39.84 -10.04 -10.24
CA VAL A 382 -39.50 -11.05 -11.25
C VAL A 382 -40.20 -12.37 -10.94
N GLU A 383 -40.32 -13.26 -11.92
CA GLU A 383 -40.84 -14.61 -11.68
C GLU A 383 -39.69 -15.48 -11.13
N PHE A 384 -39.86 -15.97 -9.92
CA PHE A 384 -38.95 -16.86 -9.24
C PHE A 384 -39.69 -18.14 -8.80
N ASN A 385 -39.38 -19.27 -9.43
CA ASN A 385 -40.01 -20.56 -9.17
C ASN A 385 -39.21 -21.40 -8.16
N ASN A 386 -37.94 -21.03 -7.90
CA ASN A 386 -36.99 -21.74 -7.06
C ASN A 386 -36.55 -23.09 -7.66
N THR A 387 -36.59 -23.17 -8.99
CA THR A 387 -36.08 -24.31 -9.79
C THR A 387 -34.88 -23.91 -10.64
N GLU A 388 -34.60 -22.62 -10.72
CA GLU A 388 -33.60 -21.99 -11.50
C GLU A 388 -32.18 -22.43 -11.06
N SER A 389 -31.22 -22.37 -11.97
CA SER A 389 -29.79 -22.57 -11.67
C SER A 389 -29.29 -21.54 -10.66
N GLN A 390 -28.13 -21.76 -10.09
CA GLN A 390 -27.50 -20.79 -9.18
C GLN A 390 -27.32 -19.42 -9.86
N LYS A 391 -26.85 -19.40 -11.12
CA LYS A 391 -26.62 -18.14 -11.87
C LYS A 391 -27.93 -17.39 -12.12
N GLU A 392 -28.95 -18.10 -12.55
CA GLU A 392 -30.29 -17.51 -12.75
C GLU A 392 -30.88 -17.00 -11.44
N THR A 393 -30.81 -17.79 -10.37
CA THR A 393 -31.27 -17.39 -9.03
C THR A 393 -30.53 -16.13 -8.56
N ASN A 394 -29.21 -16.07 -8.70
CA ASN A 394 -28.42 -14.88 -8.35
C ASN A 394 -28.91 -13.65 -9.11
N LEU A 395 -29.06 -13.75 -10.42
CA LEU A 395 -29.53 -12.65 -11.24
C LEU A 395 -30.96 -12.21 -10.87
N LEU A 396 -31.87 -13.15 -10.63
CA LEU A 396 -33.23 -12.83 -10.20
C LEU A 396 -33.25 -12.06 -8.87
N LEU A 397 -32.40 -12.47 -7.94
CA LEU A 397 -32.25 -11.77 -6.65
C LEU A 397 -31.68 -10.37 -6.83
N GLN A 398 -30.65 -10.21 -7.66
CA GLN A 398 -30.05 -8.91 -7.98
C GLN A 398 -31.11 -7.97 -8.60
N ILE A 399 -31.84 -8.42 -9.60
CA ILE A 399 -32.91 -7.64 -10.23
C ILE A 399 -33.97 -7.24 -9.21
N ALA A 400 -34.47 -8.20 -8.43
CA ALA A 400 -35.48 -7.92 -7.44
C ALA A 400 -35.02 -6.95 -6.35
N THR A 401 -33.81 -7.12 -5.85
CA THR A 401 -33.18 -6.22 -4.86
C THR A 401 -33.02 -4.81 -5.40
N TYR A 402 -32.57 -4.69 -6.66
CA TYR A 402 -32.42 -3.41 -7.34
C TYR A 402 -33.74 -2.64 -7.41
N PHE A 403 -34.78 -3.28 -7.90
CA PHE A 403 -36.09 -2.62 -8.02
C PHE A 403 -36.78 -2.36 -6.67
N ASP A 404 -36.53 -3.20 -5.69
CA ASP A 404 -37.03 -2.96 -4.32
C ASP A 404 -36.36 -1.72 -3.70
N ALA A 405 -35.01 -1.61 -3.80
CA ALA A 405 -34.31 -0.48 -3.31
C ALA A 405 -34.71 0.85 -3.98
N LEU A 406 -34.92 0.84 -5.30
CA LEU A 406 -35.40 2.01 -6.02
C LEU A 406 -36.78 2.48 -5.55
N LYS A 407 -37.67 1.52 -5.24
CA LYS A 407 -39.01 1.82 -4.78
C LYS A 407 -39.03 2.45 -3.38
N GLN A 408 -38.13 2.00 -2.52
CA GLN A 408 -38.03 2.49 -1.13
C GLN A 408 -37.50 3.92 -1.03
N ASP A 409 -36.48 4.23 -1.76
CA ASP A 409 -35.83 5.53 -1.71
C ASP A 409 -36.58 6.61 -2.51
N GLY A 410 -37.76 6.26 -3.11
CA GLY A 410 -38.52 7.18 -3.96
C GLY A 410 -37.83 7.53 -5.27
N TYR A 411 -36.79 6.83 -5.63
CA TYR A 411 -35.91 7.09 -6.80
C TYR A 411 -36.56 6.72 -8.14
N ILE A 412 -37.69 6.03 -8.14
CA ILE A 412 -38.45 5.82 -9.37
C ILE A 412 -39.29 7.07 -9.61
N ASN A 413 -38.85 7.96 -10.47
CA ASN A 413 -39.73 9.00 -10.96
C ASN A 413 -40.84 8.35 -11.81
N ARG A 414 -42.06 8.33 -11.28
CA ARG A 414 -43.22 7.70 -11.95
C ARG A 414 -43.56 8.35 -13.28
N SER A 415 -43.16 9.62 -13.49
CA SER A 415 -43.39 10.34 -14.73
C SER A 415 -42.34 10.04 -15.81
N ILE A 416 -41.16 9.45 -15.42
CA ILE A 416 -40.11 9.01 -16.33
C ILE A 416 -39.74 7.59 -15.91
N PRO A 417 -40.43 6.55 -16.39
CA PRO A 417 -40.29 5.18 -15.91
C PRO A 417 -38.89 4.57 -16.05
N ASN A 418 -37.98 5.24 -16.75
CA ASN A 418 -36.62 4.78 -17.02
C ASN A 418 -35.54 5.66 -16.37
N THR A 419 -35.92 6.62 -15.52
CA THR A 419 -34.97 7.48 -14.82
C THR A 419 -34.90 7.08 -13.35
N ILE A 420 -33.69 6.85 -12.90
CA ILE A 420 -33.37 6.39 -11.56
C ILE A 420 -32.40 7.38 -10.94
N GLU A 421 -32.72 7.93 -9.81
CA GLU A 421 -31.78 8.66 -8.97
C GLU A 421 -31.36 7.75 -7.81
N TYR A 422 -30.07 7.55 -7.68
CA TYR A 422 -29.51 6.82 -6.55
C TYR A 422 -28.29 7.57 -5.98
N ARG A 423 -28.36 7.95 -4.70
CA ARG A 423 -27.33 8.70 -4.00
C ARG A 423 -26.88 9.99 -4.72
N GLY A 424 -27.82 10.71 -5.31
CA GLY A 424 -27.55 11.95 -6.06
C GLY A 424 -27.10 11.76 -7.51
N HIS A 425 -27.10 10.52 -8.01
CA HIS A 425 -26.82 10.22 -9.42
C HIS A 425 -28.10 9.85 -10.16
N PHE A 426 -28.32 10.47 -11.32
CA PHE A 426 -29.48 10.19 -12.18
C PHE A 426 -29.11 9.17 -13.25
N TYR A 427 -29.79 8.06 -13.27
CA TYR A 427 -29.64 6.98 -14.24
C TYR A 427 -30.85 6.99 -15.16
N SER A 428 -30.67 7.36 -16.43
CA SER A 428 -31.74 7.41 -17.43
C SER A 428 -31.47 6.46 -18.58
N ALA A 429 -32.47 5.62 -18.88
CA ALA A 429 -32.42 4.72 -20.03
C ALA A 429 -32.52 5.44 -21.38
N GLU A 430 -32.96 6.69 -21.40
CA GLU A 430 -33.16 7.46 -22.64
C GLU A 430 -31.92 8.18 -23.17
N LYS A 431 -30.82 8.13 -22.41
CA LYS A 431 -29.56 8.81 -22.78
C LYS A 431 -28.44 7.83 -23.22
N MET A 432 -28.80 6.59 -23.53
CA MET A 432 -27.87 5.61 -24.09
C MET A 432 -28.13 5.38 -25.56
#